data_108155070e57cc176b71acf86c98d23d
#
_entry.id   108155070e57cc176b71acf86c98d23d
#
_cell.length_a   1.000
_cell.length_b   1.000
_cell.length_c   1.000
_cell.angle_alpha   90.00
_cell.angle_beta   90.00
_cell.angle_gamma   90.00
#
_symmetry.space_group_name_H-M   'P 1'
#
loop_
_entity.id
_entity.type
_entity.pdbx_description
1 polymer ?
#
loop_
_entity_poly.entity_id
_entity_poly.type
_entity_poly.pdbx_seq_one_letter_code
_entity_poly.pdbx_strand_id
1 'polypeptide(L)'
;MGSGVWSKDWFAGICFSAVFAVLTYAVLADSFESLERYAYDLGVQARSEVPSDRVAVIAIDDQSIENLGRWPWPRNLHAAMIDQLKAGGAKAIGNTIFYFEEQADPGLIYINELTEMLTSSSLAGQIPTEVLTFSAMLEDLSRQTSRAAPINQAWQQSALVTQYSSDVEQMATLLLEAQASLSVDNVLAQSMADAGNVNVAMAFALGRPQGRPDQQLPDYVQRYALTRVEDRIGAGSQGITPIETTAAAFPIPVIGSTAQGIGHLNSLPDVDGATRYEPLVLQHYNQYYPSMSLMLAAAALNRARRTSR
;
A
#
# COMPACT_ATOMS: atom_id res chain seq x y z
N MET A 1 58.96 -46.64 -34.79
CA MET A 1 57.76 -46.73 -33.91
C MET A 1 57.74 -45.51 -33.07
N GLY A 2 56.86 -44.54 -33.41
CA GLY A 2 56.77 -43.31 -32.68
C GLY A 2 56.04 -43.56 -31.36
N SER A 3 56.71 -43.27 -30.24
CA SER A 3 56.04 -43.20 -28.96
C SER A 3 55.10 -42.03 -28.97
N GLY A 4 53.76 -42.32 -29.02
CA GLY A 4 52.77 -41.33 -29.05
C GLY A 4 52.88 -40.43 -27.81
N VAL A 5 52.49 -39.20 -27.92
CA VAL A 5 52.45 -38.17 -26.84
C VAL A 5 51.74 -38.71 -25.58
N TRP A 6 50.84 -39.67 -25.76
CA TRP A 6 50.04 -40.33 -24.70
C TRP A 6 50.84 -41.29 -23.79
N SER A 7 52.04 -41.68 -24.19
CA SER A 7 52.94 -42.59 -23.42
C SER A 7 53.97 -41.85 -22.57
N LYS A 8 53.94 -40.56 -22.47
CA LYS A 8 54.86 -39.76 -21.68
C LYS A 8 54.29 -39.44 -20.32
N ASP A 9 54.98 -39.77 -19.27
CA ASP A 9 54.52 -39.53 -17.87
C ASP A 9 54.16 -38.10 -17.57
N TRP A 10 54.83 -37.13 -18.21
CA TRP A 10 54.44 -35.70 -18.07
C TRP A 10 53.03 -35.36 -18.60
N PHE A 11 52.62 -36.05 -19.69
CA PHE A 11 51.28 -35.85 -20.25
C PHE A 11 50.22 -36.41 -19.29
N ALA A 12 50.45 -37.60 -18.74
CA ALA A 12 49.59 -38.17 -17.71
C ALA A 12 49.50 -37.23 -16.48
N GLY A 13 50.64 -36.66 -16.07
CA GLY A 13 50.69 -35.67 -14.99
C GLY A 13 49.88 -34.42 -15.25
N ILE A 14 49.97 -33.86 -16.45
CA ILE A 14 49.14 -32.68 -16.85
C ILE A 14 47.65 -33.03 -16.88
N CYS A 15 47.28 -34.17 -17.45
CA CYS A 15 45.88 -34.61 -17.49
C CYS A 15 45.31 -34.80 -16.06
N PHE A 16 46.09 -35.44 -15.18
CA PHE A 16 45.70 -35.65 -13.80
C PHE A 16 45.54 -34.30 -13.05
N SER A 17 46.51 -33.40 -13.22
CA SER A 17 46.45 -32.06 -12.63
C SER A 17 45.29 -31.26 -13.16
N ALA A 18 44.97 -31.32 -14.46
CA ALA A 18 43.83 -30.65 -15.04
C ALA A 18 42.51 -31.22 -14.52
N VAL A 19 42.36 -32.55 -14.45
CA VAL A 19 41.19 -33.20 -13.87
C VAL A 19 41.04 -32.83 -12.39
N PHE A 20 42.14 -32.87 -11.63
CA PHE A 20 42.15 -32.48 -10.23
C PHE A 20 41.73 -30.99 -10.06
N ALA A 21 42.27 -30.08 -10.86
CA ALA A 21 41.92 -28.66 -10.82
C ALA A 21 40.42 -28.43 -11.14
N VAL A 22 39.89 -29.14 -12.15
CA VAL A 22 38.47 -29.06 -12.51
C VAL A 22 37.59 -29.61 -11.39
N LEU A 23 37.92 -30.77 -10.83
CA LEU A 23 37.20 -31.36 -9.71
C LEU A 23 37.27 -30.47 -8.47
N THR A 24 38.46 -29.93 -8.16
CA THR A 24 38.65 -29.02 -7.04
C THR A 24 37.82 -27.74 -7.22
N TYR A 25 37.84 -27.16 -8.41
CA TYR A 25 37.03 -25.98 -8.72
C TYR A 25 35.52 -26.27 -8.62
N ALA A 26 35.06 -27.38 -9.20
CA ALA A 26 33.66 -27.77 -9.17
C ALA A 26 33.14 -28.11 -7.76
N VAL A 27 33.99 -28.71 -6.91
CA VAL A 27 33.59 -29.08 -5.54
C VAL A 27 33.78 -27.93 -4.54
N LEU A 28 34.79 -27.08 -4.73
CA LEU A 28 35.12 -25.99 -3.80
C LEU A 28 34.46 -24.67 -4.16
N ALA A 29 33.86 -24.50 -5.35
CA ALA A 29 33.20 -23.26 -5.73
C ALA A 29 32.11 -22.88 -4.71
N ASP A 30 31.20 -23.81 -4.39
CA ASP A 30 30.18 -23.61 -3.40
C ASP A 30 30.71 -23.33 -1.98
N SER A 31 31.89 -23.95 -1.66
CA SER A 31 32.56 -23.74 -0.37
C SER A 31 33.20 -22.35 -0.27
N PHE A 32 33.75 -21.83 -1.37
CA PHE A 32 34.27 -20.46 -1.41
C PHE A 32 33.16 -19.44 -1.28
N GLU A 33 32.02 -19.62 -1.95
CA GLU A 33 30.86 -18.75 -1.79
C GLU A 33 30.32 -18.75 -0.35
N SER A 34 30.29 -19.91 0.30
CA SER A 34 29.86 -19.99 1.71
C SER A 34 30.83 -19.30 2.67
N LEU A 35 32.14 -19.39 2.40
CA LEU A 35 33.17 -18.67 3.17
C LEU A 35 33.07 -17.14 2.95
N GLU A 36 32.81 -16.71 1.74
CA GLU A 36 32.60 -15.30 1.42
C GLU A 36 31.38 -14.74 2.19
N ARG A 37 30.25 -15.46 2.17
CA ARG A 37 29.07 -15.12 2.96
C ARG A 37 29.37 -15.05 4.46
N TYR A 38 30.07 -16.04 4.99
CA TYR A 38 30.49 -16.05 6.39
C TYR A 38 31.42 -14.88 6.75
N ALA A 39 32.39 -14.57 5.89
CA ALA A 39 33.29 -13.43 6.09
C ALA A 39 32.52 -12.10 6.02
N TYR A 40 31.55 -11.97 5.13
CA TYR A 40 30.65 -10.83 5.04
C TYR A 40 29.85 -10.64 6.35
N ASP A 41 29.22 -11.72 6.84
CA ASP A 41 28.40 -11.69 8.05
C ASP A 41 29.26 -11.33 9.29
N LEU A 42 30.48 -11.88 9.40
CA LEU A 42 31.42 -11.47 10.44
C LEU A 42 31.81 -10.00 10.32
N GLY A 43 32.02 -9.51 9.10
CA GLY A 43 32.29 -8.09 8.84
C GLY A 43 31.14 -7.18 9.26
N VAL A 44 29.89 -7.59 8.99
CA VAL A 44 28.70 -6.86 9.41
C VAL A 44 28.53 -6.87 10.94
N GLN A 45 28.74 -8.03 11.57
CA GLN A 45 28.65 -8.15 13.04
C GLN A 45 29.78 -7.39 13.77
N ALA A 46 30.96 -7.30 13.17
CA ALA A 46 32.08 -6.56 13.74
C ALA A 46 31.92 -5.03 13.61
N ARG A 47 31.02 -4.56 12.78
CA ARG A 47 30.71 -3.13 12.66
C ARG A 47 29.89 -2.66 13.86
N SER A 48 30.48 -1.84 14.69
CA SER A 48 29.74 -1.09 15.74
C SER A 48 29.25 0.25 15.18
N GLU A 49 28.35 0.21 14.20
CA GLU A 49 27.74 1.44 13.71
C GLU A 49 26.66 1.90 14.71
N VAL A 50 26.74 3.16 15.12
CA VAL A 50 25.67 3.77 15.91
C VAL A 50 24.49 3.98 14.97
N PRO A 51 23.29 3.45 15.32
CA PRO A 51 22.09 3.70 14.53
C PRO A 51 21.88 5.19 14.29
N SER A 52 21.45 5.54 13.08
CA SER A 52 21.15 6.94 12.76
C SER A 52 19.95 7.43 13.59
N ASP A 53 20.08 8.56 14.25
CA ASP A 53 18.99 9.26 14.94
C ASP A 53 17.92 9.84 14.01
N ARG A 54 18.18 9.75 12.68
CA ARG A 54 17.28 10.26 11.63
C ARG A 54 16.25 9.25 11.17
N VAL A 55 16.41 7.99 11.53
CA VAL A 55 15.53 6.89 11.14
C VAL A 55 15.00 6.19 12.39
N ALA A 56 13.68 6.14 12.51
CA ALA A 56 12.99 5.36 13.54
C ALA A 56 12.22 4.22 12.88
N VAL A 57 12.29 3.04 13.48
CA VAL A 57 11.49 1.86 13.07
C VAL A 57 10.44 1.63 14.13
N ILE A 58 9.17 1.60 13.69
CA ILE A 58 8.03 1.26 14.54
C ILE A 58 7.63 -0.16 14.17
N ALA A 59 7.95 -1.09 15.05
CA ALA A 59 7.64 -2.50 14.84
C ALA A 59 6.26 -2.85 15.38
N ILE A 60 5.57 -3.75 14.68
CA ILE A 60 4.39 -4.44 15.18
C ILE A 60 4.91 -5.70 15.87
N ASP A 61 5.08 -5.62 17.18
CA ASP A 61 5.65 -6.65 18.04
C ASP A 61 4.59 -7.34 18.91
N ASP A 62 5.00 -8.35 19.64
CA ASP A 62 4.10 -9.11 20.52
C ASP A 62 3.45 -8.21 21.57
N GLN A 63 4.18 -7.22 22.12
CA GLN A 63 3.63 -6.28 23.08
C GLN A 63 2.55 -5.39 22.46
N SER A 64 2.74 -4.97 21.23
CA SER A 64 1.74 -4.21 20.48
C SER A 64 0.48 -5.06 20.24
N ILE A 65 0.67 -6.34 19.90
CA ILE A 65 -0.44 -7.28 19.67
C ILE A 65 -1.20 -7.56 20.98
N GLU A 66 -0.51 -7.70 22.11
CA GLU A 66 -1.17 -7.87 23.40
C GLU A 66 -2.00 -6.65 23.79
N ASN A 67 -1.54 -5.45 23.52
CA ASN A 67 -2.22 -4.20 23.90
C ASN A 67 -3.34 -3.79 22.96
N LEU A 68 -3.18 -3.99 21.65
CA LEU A 68 -4.09 -3.50 20.61
C LEU A 68 -4.99 -4.60 20.02
N GLY A 69 -4.70 -5.87 20.34
CA GLY A 69 -5.43 -7.02 19.84
C GLY A 69 -4.75 -7.71 18.67
N ARG A 70 -5.37 -8.80 18.23
CA ARG A 70 -4.82 -9.70 17.20
C ARG A 70 -4.60 -9.01 15.87
N TRP A 71 -3.40 -9.22 15.29
CA TRP A 71 -3.09 -8.85 13.91
C TRP A 71 -3.85 -9.74 12.88
N PRO A 72 -4.29 -9.21 11.71
CA PRO A 72 -4.11 -7.84 11.22
C PRO A 72 -5.07 -6.83 11.86
N TRP A 73 -4.54 -5.63 12.15
CA TRP A 73 -5.34 -4.56 12.75
C TRP A 73 -6.21 -3.84 11.72
N PRO A 74 -7.35 -3.27 12.14
CA PRO A 74 -8.18 -2.45 11.29
C PRO A 74 -7.43 -1.15 10.88
N ARG A 75 -7.69 -0.68 9.67
CA ARG A 75 -6.93 0.42 9.04
C ARG A 75 -7.05 1.76 9.75
N ASN A 76 -8.09 1.97 10.54
CA ASN A 76 -8.20 3.15 11.40
C ASN A 76 -7.09 3.24 12.47
N LEU A 77 -6.55 2.12 12.96
CA LEU A 77 -5.38 2.14 13.84
C LEU A 77 -4.12 2.59 13.09
N HIS A 78 -3.95 2.17 11.84
CA HIS A 78 -2.87 2.65 11.00
C HIS A 78 -3.02 4.14 10.67
N ALA A 79 -4.24 4.61 10.46
CA ALA A 79 -4.55 6.01 10.29
C ALA A 79 -4.13 6.83 11.51
N ALA A 80 -4.55 6.42 12.72
CA ALA A 80 -4.19 7.07 13.96
C ALA A 80 -2.66 7.12 14.19
N MET A 81 -1.93 6.06 13.80
CA MET A 81 -0.46 6.05 13.86
C MET A 81 0.14 7.07 12.88
N ILE A 82 -0.37 7.17 11.67
CA ILE A 82 0.10 8.16 10.68
C ILE A 82 -0.12 9.58 11.22
N ASP A 83 -1.28 9.85 11.83
CA ASP A 83 -1.60 11.15 12.42
C ASP A 83 -0.63 11.51 13.55
N GLN A 84 -0.27 10.55 14.40
CA GLN A 84 0.73 10.75 15.47
C GLN A 84 2.12 11.02 14.88
N LEU A 85 2.53 10.28 13.85
CA LEU A 85 3.82 10.50 13.19
C LEU A 85 3.90 11.86 12.51
N LYS A 86 2.81 12.30 11.88
CA LYS A 86 2.69 13.65 11.33
C LYS A 86 2.81 14.70 12.42
N ALA A 87 2.07 14.55 13.53
CA ALA A 87 2.12 15.46 14.67
C ALA A 87 3.52 15.50 15.30
N GLY A 88 4.24 14.38 15.30
CA GLY A 88 5.64 14.26 15.73
C GLY A 88 6.65 14.85 14.74
N GLY A 89 6.22 15.37 13.59
CA GLY A 89 7.09 16.04 12.62
C GLY A 89 7.90 15.10 11.74
N ALA A 90 7.46 13.85 11.53
CA ALA A 90 8.10 12.93 10.59
C ALA A 90 8.18 13.54 9.19
N LYS A 91 9.37 13.56 8.57
CA LYS A 91 9.57 14.11 7.22
C LYS A 91 9.08 13.17 6.11
N ALA A 92 9.22 11.89 6.31
CA ALA A 92 8.76 10.84 5.43
C ALA A 92 8.32 9.65 6.29
N ILE A 93 7.20 9.06 5.93
CA ILE A 93 6.64 7.88 6.59
C ILE A 93 6.64 6.75 5.56
N GLY A 94 7.27 5.63 5.89
CA GLY A 94 7.22 4.41 5.11
C GLY A 94 6.29 3.40 5.77
N ASN A 95 5.18 3.10 5.13
CA ASN A 95 4.28 2.07 5.58
C ASN A 95 4.53 0.78 4.79
N THR A 96 5.05 -0.23 5.45
CA THR A 96 5.45 -1.50 4.85
C THR A 96 4.32 -2.54 4.81
N ILE A 97 3.13 -2.16 5.23
CA ILE A 97 1.95 -3.02 5.19
C ILE A 97 1.39 -3.03 3.77
N PHE A 98 1.02 -4.22 3.30
CA PHE A 98 0.40 -4.39 2.00
C PHE A 98 -1.11 -4.15 2.07
N TYR A 99 -1.58 -3.20 1.28
CA TYR A 99 -3.00 -2.84 1.17
C TYR A 99 -3.55 -3.28 -0.20
N PHE A 100 -3.39 -4.56 -0.54
CA PHE A 100 -3.75 -5.10 -1.85
C PHE A 100 -5.24 -5.42 -2.00
N GLU A 101 -5.96 -5.51 -0.88
CA GLU A 101 -7.38 -5.82 -0.82
C GLU A 101 -8.10 -4.79 0.05
N GLU A 102 -9.37 -4.56 -0.24
CA GLU A 102 -10.23 -3.71 0.58
C GLU A 102 -10.47 -4.37 1.94
N GLN A 103 -10.49 -3.57 2.99
CA GLN A 103 -10.89 -4.06 4.30
C GLN A 103 -12.40 -3.87 4.46
N ALA A 104 -13.16 -4.92 4.16
CA ALA A 104 -14.60 -4.93 4.35
C ALA A 104 -14.95 -5.03 5.85
N ASP A 105 -15.65 -4.03 6.39
CA ASP A 105 -16.32 -4.14 7.67
C ASP A 105 -17.71 -4.77 7.45
N PRO A 106 -18.05 -5.89 8.11
CA PRO A 106 -19.36 -6.50 7.96
C PRO A 106 -20.53 -5.57 8.32
N GLY A 107 -20.30 -4.62 9.25
CA GLY A 107 -21.30 -3.61 9.63
C GLY A 107 -21.60 -2.61 8.52
N LEU A 108 -20.61 -2.32 7.66
CA LEU A 108 -20.78 -1.38 6.55
C LEU A 108 -21.86 -1.86 5.55
N ILE A 109 -21.98 -3.15 5.33
CA ILE A 109 -23.00 -3.73 4.45
C ILE A 109 -24.39 -3.37 4.96
N TYR A 110 -24.64 -3.60 6.25
CA TYR A 110 -25.94 -3.28 6.86
C TYR A 110 -26.23 -1.79 6.90
N ILE A 111 -25.21 -0.96 7.13
CA ILE A 111 -25.37 0.51 7.10
C ILE A 111 -25.71 0.99 5.68
N ASN A 112 -25.08 0.42 4.67
CA ASN A 112 -25.41 0.75 3.27
C ASN A 112 -26.86 0.33 2.92
N GLU A 113 -27.27 -0.87 3.31
CA GLU A 113 -28.65 -1.34 3.12
C GLU A 113 -29.67 -0.45 3.84
N LEU A 114 -29.39 -0.05 5.08
CA LEU A 114 -30.26 0.86 5.84
C LEU A 114 -30.32 2.25 5.19
N THR A 115 -29.21 2.76 4.69
CA THR A 115 -29.14 4.04 3.98
C THR A 115 -29.94 3.98 2.69
N GLU A 116 -29.81 2.92 1.90
CA GLU A 116 -30.59 2.72 0.68
C GLU A 116 -32.09 2.57 1.00
N MET A 117 -32.43 1.80 2.04
CA MET A 117 -33.81 1.65 2.49
C MET A 117 -34.41 3.00 2.93
N LEU A 118 -33.69 3.81 3.68
CA LEU A 118 -34.15 5.12 4.09
C LEU A 118 -34.37 6.04 2.88
N THR A 119 -33.37 6.14 2.00
CA THR A 119 -33.43 7.05 0.84
C THR A 119 -34.45 6.65 -0.22
N SER A 120 -34.70 5.35 -0.39
CA SER A 120 -35.73 4.85 -1.32
C SER A 120 -37.13 4.77 -0.72
N SER A 121 -37.27 4.95 0.59
CA SER A 121 -38.53 4.89 1.29
C SER A 121 -39.38 6.13 1.08
N SER A 122 -40.70 6.00 1.29
CA SER A 122 -41.63 7.14 1.35
C SER A 122 -41.32 8.11 2.53
N LEU A 123 -40.58 7.62 3.55
CA LEU A 123 -40.19 8.43 4.70
C LEU A 123 -39.31 9.61 4.30
N ALA A 124 -38.30 9.41 3.45
CA ALA A 124 -37.46 10.51 3.02
C ALA A 124 -37.98 11.30 1.81
N GLY A 125 -38.86 10.70 1.00
CA GLY A 125 -39.34 11.24 -0.27
C GLY A 125 -40.76 11.81 -0.23
N GLN A 126 -41.79 10.95 -0.13
CA GLN A 126 -43.18 11.33 -0.32
C GLN A 126 -43.79 12.01 0.90
N ILE A 127 -43.58 11.47 2.09
CA ILE A 127 -44.24 11.96 3.32
C ILE A 127 -43.91 13.41 3.63
N PRO A 128 -42.67 13.93 3.51
CA PRO A 128 -42.40 15.36 3.70
C PRO A 128 -43.21 16.25 2.76
N THR A 129 -43.34 15.82 1.49
CA THR A 129 -44.11 16.56 0.48
C THR A 129 -45.60 16.55 0.79
N GLU A 130 -46.14 15.41 1.22
CA GLU A 130 -47.53 15.25 1.62
C GLU A 130 -47.87 16.10 2.88
N VAL A 131 -46.96 16.08 3.88
CA VAL A 131 -47.12 16.93 5.09
C VAL A 131 -47.14 18.39 4.73
N LEU A 132 -46.26 18.87 3.84
CA LEU A 132 -46.25 20.27 3.38
C LEU A 132 -47.53 20.61 2.61
N THR A 133 -47.95 19.73 1.70
CA THR A 133 -49.16 19.93 0.90
C THR A 133 -50.41 19.99 1.79
N PHE A 134 -50.53 19.06 2.74
CA PHE A 134 -51.65 19.02 3.67
C PHE A 134 -51.65 20.24 4.62
N SER A 135 -50.48 20.68 5.08
CA SER A 135 -50.32 21.88 5.87
C SER A 135 -50.83 23.13 5.13
N ALA A 136 -50.47 23.27 3.86
CA ALA A 136 -50.89 24.37 3.01
C ALA A 136 -52.43 24.36 2.78
N MET A 137 -52.99 23.17 2.55
CA MET A 137 -54.45 23.00 2.39
C MET A 137 -55.21 23.38 3.67
N LEU A 138 -54.71 22.95 4.84
CA LEU A 138 -55.35 23.28 6.12
C LEU A 138 -55.23 24.79 6.44
N GLU A 139 -54.11 25.40 6.11
CA GLU A 139 -53.93 26.84 6.29
C GLU A 139 -54.90 27.63 5.43
N ASP A 140 -55.06 27.29 4.14
CA ASP A 140 -55.98 27.94 3.24
C ASP A 140 -57.46 27.77 3.72
N LEU A 141 -57.80 26.53 4.12
CA LEU A 141 -59.12 26.25 4.66
C LEU A 141 -59.41 27.04 5.95
N SER A 142 -58.42 27.23 6.81
CA SER A 142 -58.58 28.00 8.05
C SER A 142 -58.79 29.50 7.82
N ARG A 143 -58.32 30.03 6.68
CA ARG A 143 -58.56 31.39 6.23
C ARG A 143 -60.01 31.56 5.71
N GLN A 144 -60.57 30.48 5.13
CA GLN A 144 -61.95 30.53 4.55
C GLN A 144 -63.03 30.24 5.58
N THR A 145 -62.77 29.48 6.63
CA THR A 145 -63.75 29.14 7.66
C THR A 145 -63.16 29.04 9.06
N SER A 146 -63.76 29.71 10.02
CA SER A 146 -63.28 29.66 11.42
C SER A 146 -63.40 28.29 12.09
N ARG A 147 -64.21 27.38 11.53
CA ARG A 147 -64.29 25.98 12.03
C ARG A 147 -63.05 25.16 11.78
N ALA A 148 -62.24 25.48 10.78
CA ALA A 148 -61.00 24.79 10.45
C ALA A 148 -59.82 25.29 11.31
N ALA A 149 -59.88 26.45 11.93
CA ALA A 149 -58.82 27.03 12.71
C ALA A 149 -58.28 26.12 13.85
N PRO A 150 -59.16 25.48 14.68
CA PRO A 150 -58.66 24.58 15.73
C PRO A 150 -58.03 23.30 15.18
N ILE A 151 -58.49 22.82 14.01
CA ILE A 151 -57.90 21.65 13.33
C ILE A 151 -56.51 21.98 12.80
N ASN A 152 -56.36 23.14 12.15
CA ASN A 152 -55.07 23.60 11.68
C ASN A 152 -54.07 23.80 12.85
N GLN A 153 -54.55 24.41 13.95
CA GLN A 153 -53.69 24.56 15.13
C GLN A 153 -53.22 23.23 15.71
N ALA A 154 -54.11 22.24 15.83
CA ALA A 154 -53.73 20.90 16.28
C ALA A 154 -52.77 20.20 15.31
N TRP A 155 -52.97 20.40 14.00
CA TRP A 155 -52.06 19.88 12.97
C TRP A 155 -50.69 20.50 13.08
N GLN A 156 -50.58 21.83 13.18
CA GLN A 156 -49.30 22.53 13.31
C GLN A 156 -48.50 22.14 14.59
N GLN A 157 -49.21 21.66 15.62
CA GLN A 157 -48.63 21.15 16.87
C GLN A 157 -48.35 19.65 16.83
N SER A 158 -48.72 18.97 15.76
CA SER A 158 -48.50 17.53 15.62
C SER A 158 -47.00 17.20 15.44
N ALA A 159 -46.58 16.02 15.88
CA ALA A 159 -45.22 15.54 15.68
C ALA A 159 -44.84 15.41 14.18
N LEU A 160 -45.84 15.17 13.31
CA LEU A 160 -45.63 15.11 11.86
C LEU A 160 -45.16 16.44 11.27
N VAL A 161 -45.59 17.58 11.83
CA VAL A 161 -45.15 18.90 11.36
C VAL A 161 -43.91 19.36 12.09
N THR A 162 -43.81 19.10 13.41
CA THR A 162 -42.79 19.71 14.26
C THR A 162 -41.52 18.88 14.43
N GLN A 163 -41.61 17.54 14.31
CA GLN A 163 -40.49 16.64 14.66
C GLN A 163 -40.07 15.73 13.49
N TYR A 164 -41.00 15.29 12.66
CA TYR A 164 -40.77 14.27 11.65
C TYR A 164 -39.56 14.55 10.74
N SER A 165 -39.48 15.75 10.15
CA SER A 165 -38.37 16.11 9.26
C SER A 165 -37.03 16.09 9.99
N SER A 166 -37.00 16.58 11.23
CA SER A 166 -35.81 16.58 12.06
C SER A 166 -35.34 15.14 12.41
N ASP A 167 -36.29 14.25 12.73
CA ASP A 167 -35.99 12.86 13.09
C ASP A 167 -35.43 12.10 11.88
N VAL A 168 -35.98 12.30 10.69
CA VAL A 168 -35.47 11.70 9.44
C VAL A 168 -34.08 12.23 9.09
N GLU A 169 -33.87 13.55 9.23
CA GLU A 169 -32.54 14.15 9.02
C GLU A 169 -31.48 13.61 10.00
N GLN A 170 -31.86 13.49 11.28
CA GLN A 170 -30.94 12.92 12.29
C GLN A 170 -30.60 11.48 11.97
N MET A 171 -31.59 10.67 11.56
CA MET A 171 -31.34 9.28 11.15
C MET A 171 -30.42 9.21 9.93
N ALA A 172 -30.67 10.04 8.91
CA ALA A 172 -29.81 10.11 7.72
C ALA A 172 -28.37 10.51 8.09
N THR A 173 -28.22 11.50 8.97
CA THR A 173 -26.92 11.97 9.45
C THR A 173 -26.16 10.85 10.20
N LEU A 174 -26.83 10.14 11.11
CA LEU A 174 -26.24 9.02 11.85
C LEU A 174 -25.80 7.87 10.92
N LEU A 175 -26.59 7.57 9.90
CA LEU A 175 -26.23 6.56 8.91
C LEU A 175 -25.00 6.97 8.10
N LEU A 176 -24.92 8.25 7.69
CA LEU A 176 -23.73 8.77 6.98
C LEU A 176 -22.48 8.77 7.86
N GLU A 177 -22.60 9.15 9.13
CA GLU A 177 -21.50 9.10 10.10
C GLU A 177 -21.02 7.66 10.34
N ALA A 178 -21.98 6.71 10.48
CA ALA A 178 -21.65 5.30 10.63
C ALA A 178 -20.96 4.76 9.37
N GLN A 179 -21.44 5.09 8.18
CA GLN A 179 -20.83 4.72 6.91
C GLN A 179 -19.40 5.25 6.81
N ALA A 180 -19.18 6.51 7.15
CA ALA A 180 -17.86 7.12 7.13
C ALA A 180 -16.90 6.44 8.13
N SER A 181 -17.36 6.13 9.34
CA SER A 181 -16.54 5.51 10.40
C SER A 181 -16.19 4.05 10.10
N LEU A 182 -17.09 3.31 9.45
CA LEU A 182 -16.88 1.92 9.06
C LEU A 182 -16.09 1.76 7.76
N SER A 183 -15.96 2.83 6.97
CA SER A 183 -15.12 2.87 5.75
C SER A 183 -13.66 3.06 6.11
N VAL A 184 -13.07 2.07 6.81
CA VAL A 184 -11.71 2.17 7.37
C VAL A 184 -10.62 2.44 6.32
N ASP A 185 -10.83 2.01 5.07
CA ASP A 185 -9.93 2.31 3.95
C ASP A 185 -9.92 3.80 3.63
N ASN A 186 -11.09 4.44 3.64
CA ASN A 186 -11.22 5.87 3.42
C ASN A 186 -10.62 6.66 4.59
N VAL A 187 -10.79 6.19 5.83
CA VAL A 187 -10.18 6.80 7.02
C VAL A 187 -8.66 6.80 6.89
N LEU A 188 -8.06 5.65 6.51
CA LEU A 188 -6.62 5.57 6.28
C LEU A 188 -6.17 6.47 5.13
N ALA A 189 -6.88 6.45 4.02
CA ALA A 189 -6.56 7.27 2.86
C ALA A 189 -6.62 8.77 3.19
N GLN A 190 -7.60 9.20 3.99
CA GLN A 190 -7.71 10.58 4.45
C GLN A 190 -6.51 10.99 5.34
N SER A 191 -6.17 10.19 6.35
CA SER A 191 -4.98 10.44 7.19
C SER A 191 -3.70 10.51 6.37
N MET A 192 -3.56 9.66 5.34
CA MET A 192 -2.41 9.69 4.43
C MET A 192 -2.38 10.96 3.58
N ALA A 193 -3.53 11.38 3.05
CA ALA A 193 -3.65 12.62 2.28
C ALA A 193 -3.31 13.85 3.14
N ASP A 194 -3.84 13.89 4.36
CA ASP A 194 -3.59 14.97 5.32
C ASP A 194 -2.12 15.00 5.77
N ALA A 195 -1.49 13.85 5.94
CA ALA A 195 -0.06 13.76 6.23
C ALA A 195 0.79 14.26 5.06
N GLY A 196 0.45 13.88 3.84
CA GLY A 196 1.12 14.31 2.59
C GLY A 196 2.53 13.77 2.39
N ASN A 197 3.02 12.89 3.27
CA ASN A 197 4.39 12.38 3.28
C ASN A 197 4.49 10.85 3.49
N VAL A 198 3.39 10.14 3.24
CA VAL A 198 3.30 8.69 3.43
C VAL A 198 3.62 7.96 2.13
N ASN A 199 4.56 7.03 2.21
CA ASN A 199 4.90 6.10 1.14
C ASN A 199 4.38 4.71 1.49
N VAL A 200 3.78 4.02 0.52
CA VAL A 200 3.16 2.70 0.71
C VAL A 200 3.86 1.63 -0.11
N ALA A 201 3.70 0.39 0.31
CA ALA A 201 4.38 -0.75 -0.26
C ALA A 201 3.65 -1.33 -1.46
N MET A 202 4.42 -1.82 -2.43
CA MET A 202 4.01 -2.74 -3.48
C MET A 202 4.98 -3.92 -3.56
N ALA A 203 4.60 -4.96 -4.27
CA ALA A 203 5.45 -6.13 -4.50
C ALA A 203 5.38 -6.58 -5.95
N PHE A 204 6.48 -7.18 -6.44
CA PHE A 204 6.56 -7.75 -7.77
C PHE A 204 6.84 -9.25 -7.73
N ALA A 205 6.28 -10.00 -8.65
CA ALA A 205 6.72 -11.35 -8.95
C ALA A 205 7.98 -11.26 -9.84
N LEU A 206 9.11 -11.75 -9.33
CA LEU A 206 10.39 -11.73 -10.05
C LEU A 206 10.37 -12.77 -11.16
N GLY A 207 10.93 -12.45 -12.31
CA GLY A 207 11.04 -13.33 -13.45
C GLY A 207 11.10 -12.60 -14.78
N ARG A 208 11.47 -13.31 -15.83
CA ARG A 208 11.51 -12.74 -17.18
C ARG A 208 10.12 -12.71 -17.78
N PRO A 209 9.60 -11.52 -18.16
CA PRO A 209 8.32 -11.39 -18.79
C PRO A 209 8.32 -12.03 -20.18
N GLN A 210 7.20 -12.71 -20.51
CA GLN A 210 6.96 -13.25 -21.84
C GLN A 210 5.79 -12.48 -22.46
N GLY A 211 6.02 -11.83 -23.59
CA GLY A 211 4.98 -11.08 -24.30
C GLY A 211 4.67 -9.72 -23.68
N ARG A 212 3.38 -9.38 -23.63
CA ARG A 212 2.85 -8.15 -23.01
C ARG A 212 2.30 -8.45 -21.62
N PRO A 213 2.21 -7.44 -20.73
CA PRO A 213 1.61 -7.64 -19.43
C PRO A 213 0.13 -8.03 -19.59
N ASP A 214 -0.31 -9.03 -18.84
CA ASP A 214 -1.70 -9.45 -18.79
C ASP A 214 -2.61 -8.34 -18.25
N GLN A 215 -2.05 -7.53 -17.35
CA GLN A 215 -2.72 -6.39 -16.75
C GLN A 215 -1.79 -5.16 -16.78
N GLN A 216 -2.29 -4.05 -17.31
CA GLN A 216 -1.59 -2.78 -17.19
C GLN A 216 -1.71 -2.26 -15.75
N LEU A 217 -0.61 -1.71 -15.24
CA LEU A 217 -0.63 -1.06 -13.94
C LEU A 217 -1.52 0.18 -13.99
N PRO A 218 -2.30 0.48 -12.95
CA PRO A 218 -3.11 1.68 -12.87
C PRO A 218 -2.26 2.96 -12.92
N ASP A 219 -2.83 4.06 -13.41
CA ASP A 219 -2.14 5.35 -13.54
C ASP A 219 -1.55 5.84 -12.23
N TYR A 220 -2.24 5.61 -11.10
CA TYR A 220 -1.74 5.99 -9.78
C TYR A 220 -0.51 5.19 -9.34
N VAL A 221 -0.22 4.03 -9.95
CA VAL A 221 1.00 3.26 -9.76
C VAL A 221 2.04 3.68 -10.79
N GLN A 222 1.65 3.79 -12.07
CA GLN A 222 2.56 4.13 -13.16
C GLN A 222 3.26 5.48 -12.95
N ARG A 223 2.59 6.46 -12.34
CA ARG A 223 3.18 7.76 -12.02
C ARG A 223 4.42 7.68 -11.12
N TYR A 224 4.65 6.54 -10.46
CA TYR A 224 5.82 6.30 -9.61
C TYR A 224 6.95 5.56 -10.32
N ALA A 225 6.79 5.20 -11.59
CA ALA A 225 7.88 4.71 -12.41
C ALA A 225 8.98 5.78 -12.56
N LEU A 226 10.23 5.35 -12.60
CA LEU A 226 11.36 6.23 -12.84
C LEU A 226 11.37 6.65 -14.32
N THR A 227 11.30 7.96 -14.58
CA THR A 227 11.20 8.51 -15.94
C THR A 227 12.55 8.65 -16.64
N ARG A 228 13.66 8.65 -15.86
CA ARG A 228 15.02 8.72 -16.38
C ARG A 228 15.90 7.70 -15.69
N VAL A 229 16.22 6.65 -16.38
CA VAL A 229 17.23 5.67 -15.97
C VAL A 229 18.35 5.75 -17.03
N GLU A 230 19.49 6.31 -16.63
CA GLU A 230 20.65 6.46 -17.49
C GLU A 230 21.73 5.46 -17.08
N ASP A 231 22.15 4.65 -18.02
CA ASP A 231 23.32 3.77 -17.83
C ASP A 231 24.61 4.52 -18.18
N ARG A 232 25.17 5.22 -17.19
CA ARG A 232 26.39 6.03 -17.36
C ARG A 232 27.67 5.22 -17.40
N ILE A 233 27.65 4.00 -16.93
CA ILE A 233 28.83 3.14 -16.82
C ILE A 233 28.82 1.96 -17.79
N GLY A 234 27.80 1.89 -18.64
CA GLY A 234 27.66 0.79 -19.60
C GLY A 234 27.38 -0.56 -18.95
N ALA A 235 26.73 -0.57 -17.78
CA ALA A 235 26.40 -1.78 -17.04
C ALA A 235 25.53 -2.75 -17.85
N GLY A 236 24.60 -2.24 -18.64
CA GLY A 236 23.77 -3.04 -19.54
C GLY A 236 24.56 -3.79 -20.58
N SER A 237 25.65 -3.20 -21.11
CA SER A 237 26.56 -3.90 -22.04
C SER A 237 27.37 -5.02 -21.39
N GLN A 238 27.48 -4.99 -20.05
CA GLN A 238 28.10 -6.03 -19.23
C GLN A 238 27.10 -7.07 -18.70
N GLY A 239 25.82 -6.98 -19.13
CA GLY A 239 24.76 -7.86 -18.66
C GLY A 239 24.21 -7.51 -17.26
N ILE A 240 24.62 -6.37 -16.69
CA ILE A 240 24.13 -5.89 -15.41
C ILE A 240 22.90 -5.05 -15.67
N THR A 241 21.72 -5.65 -15.58
CA THR A 241 20.42 -5.00 -15.79
C THR A 241 19.59 -5.12 -14.50
N PRO A 242 18.65 -4.18 -14.27
CA PRO A 242 17.67 -4.35 -13.20
C PRO A 242 16.92 -5.67 -13.34
N ILE A 243 16.57 -6.28 -12.22
CA ILE A 243 15.86 -7.56 -12.20
C ILE A 243 14.48 -7.36 -12.83
N GLU A 244 14.16 -8.24 -13.77
CA GLU A 244 12.87 -8.23 -14.47
C GLU A 244 11.76 -8.85 -13.63
N THR A 245 10.53 -8.40 -13.87
CA THR A 245 9.35 -8.85 -13.14
C THR A 245 8.19 -9.17 -14.08
N THR A 246 7.34 -10.10 -13.69
CA THR A 246 6.22 -10.61 -14.51
C THR A 246 4.88 -10.08 -14.08
N ALA A 247 4.66 -9.90 -12.78
CA ALA A 247 3.39 -9.41 -12.21
C ALA A 247 3.67 -8.44 -11.06
N ALA A 248 2.66 -7.64 -10.71
CA ALA A 248 2.73 -6.70 -9.60
C ALA A 248 1.48 -6.80 -8.73
N ALA A 249 1.68 -6.71 -7.41
CA ALA A 249 0.66 -6.47 -6.42
C ALA A 249 0.84 -5.06 -5.86
N PHE A 250 -0.21 -4.28 -5.83
CA PHE A 250 -0.17 -2.86 -5.50
C PHE A 250 -1.36 -2.45 -4.62
N PRO A 251 -1.25 -1.33 -3.88
CA PRO A 251 -2.32 -0.88 -3.00
C PRO A 251 -3.62 -0.61 -3.75
N ILE A 252 -4.76 -0.80 -3.07
CA ILE A 252 -6.07 -0.46 -3.62
C ILE A 252 -6.15 1.03 -4.03
N PRO A 253 -7.02 1.38 -4.98
CA PRO A 253 -7.04 2.73 -5.57
C PRO A 253 -7.17 3.86 -4.54
N VAL A 254 -8.02 3.72 -3.53
CA VAL A 254 -8.26 4.75 -2.53
C VAL A 254 -6.99 5.06 -1.72
N ILE A 255 -6.19 4.05 -1.38
CA ILE A 255 -4.93 4.20 -0.64
C ILE A 255 -3.79 4.61 -1.58
N GLY A 256 -3.64 3.91 -2.71
CA GLY A 256 -2.55 4.18 -3.65
C GLY A 256 -2.60 5.57 -4.28
N SER A 257 -3.80 6.12 -4.48
CA SER A 257 -3.98 7.46 -5.05
C SER A 257 -3.58 8.58 -4.09
N THR A 258 -3.72 8.38 -2.79
CA THR A 258 -3.39 9.36 -1.74
C THR A 258 -1.94 9.28 -1.27
N ALA A 259 -1.23 8.20 -1.58
CA ALA A 259 0.16 8.03 -1.22
C ALA A 259 1.06 9.09 -1.88
N GLN A 260 2.08 9.57 -1.16
CA GLN A 260 3.15 10.41 -1.71
C GLN A 260 4.04 9.59 -2.65
N GLY A 261 4.26 8.32 -2.35
CA GLY A 261 5.06 7.38 -3.12
C GLY A 261 4.60 5.95 -2.97
N ILE A 262 4.86 5.15 -4.00
CA ILE A 262 4.70 3.70 -3.98
C ILE A 262 6.05 3.08 -4.32
N GLY A 263 6.59 2.25 -3.42
CA GLY A 263 7.86 1.58 -3.60
C GLY A 263 7.77 0.08 -3.34
N HIS A 264 8.59 -0.71 -4.04
CA HIS A 264 8.57 -2.15 -3.82
C HIS A 264 9.32 -2.56 -2.54
N LEU A 265 8.88 -3.67 -1.94
CA LEU A 265 9.51 -4.33 -0.80
C LEU A 265 10.12 -5.69 -1.16
N ASN A 266 10.45 -5.88 -2.44
CA ASN A 266 11.08 -7.11 -2.86
C ASN A 266 12.46 -7.25 -2.22
N SER A 267 12.72 -8.40 -1.64
CA SER A 267 14.03 -8.83 -1.16
C SER A 267 14.56 -9.96 -2.02
N LEU A 268 15.87 -10.09 -2.06
CA LEU A 268 16.57 -11.18 -2.73
C LEU A 268 17.29 -11.99 -1.65
N PRO A 269 16.65 -13.04 -1.13
CA PRO A 269 17.35 -13.92 -0.20
C PRO A 269 18.47 -14.66 -0.94
N ASP A 270 19.61 -14.76 -0.29
CA ASP A 270 20.73 -15.59 -0.72
C ASP A 270 20.40 -17.08 -0.58
N VAL A 271 21.22 -17.98 -1.08
CA VAL A 271 21.01 -19.44 -1.06
C VAL A 271 20.82 -20.01 0.36
N ASP A 272 21.34 -19.33 1.37
CA ASP A 272 21.16 -19.66 2.79
C ASP A 272 19.94 -19.02 3.44
N GLY A 273 19.12 -18.29 2.67
CA GLY A 273 17.90 -17.58 3.14
C GLY A 273 18.17 -16.22 3.79
N ALA A 274 19.43 -15.81 3.96
CA ALA A 274 19.74 -14.49 4.50
C ALA A 274 19.58 -13.41 3.42
N THR A 275 19.07 -12.25 3.81
CA THR A 275 18.95 -11.08 2.91
C THR A 275 20.15 -10.16 3.12
N ARG A 276 21.07 -10.14 2.16
CA ARG A 276 22.29 -9.30 2.19
C ARG A 276 22.22 -8.14 1.23
N TYR A 277 21.33 -8.21 0.24
CA TYR A 277 21.19 -7.23 -0.82
C TYR A 277 19.73 -6.82 -0.99
N GLU A 278 19.52 -5.55 -1.26
CA GLU A 278 18.22 -5.01 -1.63
C GLU A 278 18.29 -4.47 -3.06
N PRO A 279 17.43 -4.92 -3.97
CA PRO A 279 17.32 -4.32 -5.29
C PRO A 279 16.69 -2.93 -5.16
N LEU A 280 17.45 -1.88 -5.44
CA LEU A 280 16.94 -0.50 -5.36
C LEU A 280 15.96 -0.17 -6.49
N VAL A 281 16.05 -0.89 -7.62
CA VAL A 281 15.21 -0.69 -8.80
C VAL A 281 14.89 -2.04 -9.43
N LEU A 282 13.63 -2.26 -9.73
CA LEU A 282 13.14 -3.40 -10.49
C LEU A 282 12.60 -2.92 -11.85
N GLN A 283 12.70 -3.79 -12.86
CA GLN A 283 12.18 -3.55 -14.19
C GLN A 283 10.88 -4.33 -14.38
N HIS A 284 9.77 -3.61 -14.59
CA HIS A 284 8.51 -4.20 -14.96
C HIS A 284 8.21 -3.84 -16.41
N TYR A 285 8.43 -4.80 -17.31
CA TYR A 285 8.40 -4.60 -18.77
C TYR A 285 9.29 -3.43 -19.19
N ASN A 286 8.71 -2.33 -19.65
CA ASN A 286 9.44 -1.15 -20.11
C ASN A 286 9.56 -0.04 -19.06
N GLN A 287 9.18 -0.30 -17.81
CA GLN A 287 9.15 0.68 -16.74
C GLN A 287 10.04 0.23 -15.59
N TYR A 288 10.61 1.18 -14.86
CA TYR A 288 11.49 0.95 -13.73
C TYR A 288 10.83 1.48 -12.47
N TYR A 289 10.80 0.66 -11.42
CA TYR A 289 10.16 0.98 -10.15
C TYR A 289 11.18 0.99 -9.01
N PRO A 290 11.16 2.04 -8.16
CA PRO A 290 12.08 2.17 -7.04
C PRO A 290 11.66 1.28 -5.87
N SER A 291 12.63 0.88 -5.04
CA SER A 291 12.37 0.28 -3.73
C SER A 291 11.77 1.30 -2.77
N MET A 292 11.14 0.81 -1.69
CA MET A 292 10.63 1.64 -0.60
C MET A 292 11.75 2.46 0.06
N SER A 293 12.91 1.85 0.29
CA SER A 293 14.06 2.52 0.87
C SER A 293 14.56 3.69 0.01
N LEU A 294 14.61 3.50 -1.32
CA LEU A 294 14.98 4.57 -2.26
C LEU A 294 13.95 5.70 -2.25
N MET A 295 12.65 5.36 -2.20
CA MET A 295 11.57 6.34 -2.12
C MET A 295 11.65 7.17 -0.84
N LEU A 296 11.83 6.51 0.31
CA LEU A 296 11.96 7.18 1.60
C LEU A 296 13.19 8.07 1.67
N ALA A 297 14.33 7.60 1.18
CA ALA A 297 15.55 8.42 1.11
C ALA A 297 15.35 9.67 0.25
N ALA A 298 14.70 9.52 -0.93
CA ALA A 298 14.39 10.64 -1.81
C ALA A 298 13.44 11.66 -1.15
N ALA A 299 12.41 11.18 -0.45
CA ALA A 299 11.45 12.01 0.26
C ALA A 299 12.12 12.74 1.44
N ALA A 300 12.92 12.05 2.25
CA ALA A 300 13.61 12.63 3.40
C ALA A 300 14.65 13.70 3.02
N LEU A 301 15.26 13.54 1.84
CA LEU A 301 16.25 14.50 1.30
C LEU A 301 15.61 15.67 0.55
N ASN A 302 14.27 15.79 0.54
CA ASN A 302 13.53 16.80 -0.25
C ASN A 302 13.93 16.81 -1.74
N ARG A 303 14.44 15.70 -2.24
CA ARG A 303 14.64 15.50 -3.67
C ARG A 303 13.31 15.13 -4.29
N ALA A 304 12.38 16.10 -4.30
CA ALA A 304 11.14 15.97 -5.03
C ALA A 304 11.47 15.50 -6.45
N ARG A 305 10.71 14.57 -6.96
CA ARG A 305 10.69 14.25 -8.38
C ARG A 305 10.63 15.58 -9.14
N ARG A 306 11.66 15.90 -9.89
CA ARG A 306 11.51 16.86 -10.97
C ARG A 306 10.62 16.19 -12.00
N THR A 307 9.31 16.25 -11.78
CA THR A 307 8.35 16.08 -12.85
C THR A 307 8.67 17.21 -13.82
N SER A 308 9.25 16.87 -14.96
CA SER A 308 9.36 17.80 -16.07
C SER A 308 7.93 18.23 -16.42
N ARG A 309 7.65 19.52 -16.24
CA ARG A 309 6.62 20.19 -17.02
C ARG A 309 7.00 20.19 -18.47
#